data_a1836e1554e79ea2033e2717861fd518
#
_entry.id   a1836e1554e79ea2033e2717861fd518
#
_cell.length_a   1.000
_cell.length_b   1.000
_cell.length_c   1.000
_cell.angle_alpha   90.00
_cell.angle_beta   90.00
_cell.angle_gamma   90.00
#
_symmetry.space_group_name_H-M   'P 1'
#
loop_
_entity.id
_entity.type
_entity.pdbx_description
1 polymer ?
#
loop_
_entity_poly.entity_id
_entity_poly.type
_entity_poly.pdbx_seq_one_letter_code
_entity_poly.pdbx_strand_id
1 'polypeptide(L)'
;MRGARDGATCERVTSMPRAKAKLKASTPAIRDPRPASFAADANAEITKYEFPCEVSNGGGGLAVYATRQICRGERILVERPLVLTVAYAAREHTCAFCLADRRIAEDHEWVACSCGVHYYCSERCANAMAPRHGGVECAALGGVDWESIEEDDRDTLLQGVRILSDRANAVCLDCGPAGVHGAADAYTQRLVGLTPSTATARDALDGSCAAILDALPKSSGARVAPNVLLDILERHSCNLYGVSGRGGEEVAAASFVGFFHLLNHSCVPNVVFDSARPVAPAWFDPDADEWSMAALPPTFALLALEDVELGCELCISYTSSAEGPAARRDHLLEYYGFECACERCSCDDAAKELDYCDRMDAKRCVVDGCGSGLGVPVIGDEYLRRCVHCGEEFEAEDGC
;
A
#
# COMPACT_ATOMS: atom_id res chain seq x y z
N MET A 1 22.83 -22.15 24.22
CA MET A 1 23.36 -20.85 24.72
C MET A 1 22.51 -19.78 24.08
N ARG A 2 21.64 -19.15 24.85
CA ARG A 2 20.73 -18.11 24.33
C ARG A 2 21.53 -16.81 24.22
N GLY A 3 21.83 -16.38 22.99
CA GLY A 3 22.39 -15.07 22.70
C GLY A 3 21.33 -14.00 22.86
N ALA A 4 21.55 -13.08 23.80
CA ALA A 4 20.76 -11.87 23.96
C ALA A 4 20.81 -11.06 22.67
N ARG A 5 19.64 -10.66 22.13
CA ARG A 5 19.54 -9.63 21.10
C ARG A 5 19.75 -8.30 21.82
N ASP A 6 20.91 -7.72 21.62
CA ASP A 6 21.21 -6.36 22.07
C ASP A 6 20.26 -5.41 21.34
N GLY A 7 19.39 -4.76 22.12
CA GLY A 7 18.58 -3.65 21.61
C GLY A 7 19.52 -2.51 21.22
N ALA A 8 19.54 -2.16 19.93
CA ALA A 8 20.23 -0.98 19.46
C ALA A 8 19.60 0.24 20.13
N THR A 9 20.31 0.81 21.11
CA THR A 9 19.93 2.08 21.72
C THR A 9 20.30 3.20 20.76
N CYS A 10 19.29 3.94 20.29
CA CYS A 10 19.46 5.15 19.52
C CYS A 10 20.30 6.17 20.34
N GLU A 11 21.58 6.34 20.00
CA GLU A 11 22.42 7.33 20.64
C GLU A 11 21.99 8.72 20.17
N ARG A 12 21.79 9.62 21.15
CA ARG A 12 21.36 11.00 20.91
C ARG A 12 22.38 11.76 20.07
N VAL A 13 22.06 11.94 18.81
CA VAL A 13 22.62 13.07 18.05
C VAL A 13 21.87 14.30 18.52
N THR A 14 22.57 15.24 19.15
CA THR A 14 21.99 16.50 19.62
C THR A 14 21.73 17.39 18.42
N SER A 15 20.54 17.24 17.82
CA SER A 15 20.03 18.17 16.82
C SER A 15 19.42 19.39 17.52
N MET A 16 19.63 20.57 16.93
CA MET A 16 19.05 21.83 17.39
C MET A 16 17.52 21.73 17.51
N PRO A 17 16.88 22.38 18.50
CA PRO A 17 15.44 22.31 18.68
C PRO A 17 14.72 22.92 17.48
N ARG A 18 14.07 22.09 16.67
CA ARG A 18 13.12 22.55 15.65
C ARG A 18 11.89 23.14 16.36
N ALA A 19 11.52 24.35 15.95
CA ALA A 19 10.31 25.02 16.43
C ALA A 19 9.10 24.14 16.15
N LYS A 20 8.26 23.91 17.18
CA LYS A 20 6.98 23.20 17.08
C LYS A 20 6.05 23.96 16.14
N ALA A 21 6.11 23.71 14.86
CA ALA A 21 5.11 24.15 13.92
C ALA A 21 3.87 23.27 14.14
N LYS A 22 2.84 23.81 14.80
CA LYS A 22 1.50 23.22 14.79
C LYS A 22 1.01 23.28 13.35
N LEU A 23 1.01 22.16 12.64
CA LEU A 23 0.32 22.03 11.37
C LEU A 23 -1.14 22.47 11.57
N LYS A 24 -1.53 23.57 10.95
CA LYS A 24 -2.92 23.93 10.78
C LYS A 24 -3.42 23.20 9.54
N ALA A 25 -4.06 22.06 9.73
CA ALA A 25 -4.84 21.46 8.67
C ALA A 25 -5.98 22.42 8.30
N SER A 26 -5.94 22.97 7.09
CA SER A 26 -6.98 23.83 6.54
C SER A 26 -7.80 23.13 5.45
N THR A 27 -7.96 21.82 5.56
CA THR A 27 -8.89 21.09 4.69
C THR A 27 -10.29 21.17 5.30
N PRO A 28 -11.35 21.50 4.53
CA PRO A 28 -12.72 21.41 5.04
C PRO A 28 -12.93 19.96 5.48
N ALA A 29 -13.36 19.77 6.73
CA ALA A 29 -13.58 18.47 7.30
C ALA A 29 -14.62 17.71 6.47
N ILE A 30 -14.14 16.84 5.59
CA ILE A 30 -14.97 15.80 4.97
C ILE A 30 -15.41 14.94 6.16
N ARG A 31 -16.70 14.80 6.36
CA ARG A 31 -17.25 13.99 7.45
C ARG A 31 -16.75 12.55 7.22
N ASP A 32 -15.86 12.10 8.10
CA ASP A 32 -15.35 10.73 8.06
C ASP A 32 -16.54 9.76 8.22
N PRO A 33 -16.85 8.93 7.22
CA PRO A 33 -17.99 8.02 7.28
C PRO A 33 -17.78 6.83 8.22
N ARG A 34 -16.57 6.66 8.76
CA ARG A 34 -16.22 5.53 9.62
C ARG A 34 -16.95 5.58 10.95
N PRO A 35 -17.30 4.41 11.55
CA PRO A 35 -17.91 4.34 12.87
C PRO A 35 -17.02 5.03 13.93
N ALA A 36 -17.63 5.62 14.94
CA ALA A 36 -16.91 6.25 16.06
C ALA A 36 -16.00 5.25 16.81
N SER A 37 -16.32 3.95 16.79
CA SER A 37 -15.50 2.88 17.37
C SER A 37 -14.24 2.55 16.56
N PHE A 38 -14.16 2.97 15.30
CA PHE A 38 -13.09 2.56 14.39
C PHE A 38 -11.69 2.83 14.95
N ALA A 39 -11.45 4.02 15.48
CA ALA A 39 -10.16 4.35 16.07
C ALA A 39 -9.85 3.48 17.31
N ALA A 40 -10.85 3.16 18.12
CA ALA A 40 -10.68 2.29 19.28
C ALA A 40 -10.36 0.85 18.86
N ASP A 41 -11.04 0.34 17.85
CA ASP A 41 -10.80 -1.00 17.32
C ASP A 41 -9.40 -1.11 16.69
N ALA A 42 -8.99 -0.09 15.92
CA ALA A 42 -7.64 0.00 15.34
C ALA A 42 -6.56 0.06 16.45
N ASN A 43 -6.77 0.87 17.48
CA ASN A 43 -5.81 0.97 18.59
C ASN A 43 -5.71 -0.32 19.42
N ALA A 44 -6.79 -1.10 19.53
CA ALA A 44 -6.74 -2.42 20.17
C ALA A 44 -5.82 -3.38 19.40
N GLU A 45 -5.90 -3.39 18.08
CA GLU A 45 -5.00 -4.19 17.23
C GLU A 45 -3.55 -3.68 17.30
N ILE A 46 -3.33 -2.36 17.24
CA ILE A 46 -2.01 -1.74 17.42
C ILE A 46 -1.37 -2.21 18.73
N THR A 47 -2.12 -2.15 19.83
CA THR A 47 -1.64 -2.57 21.15
C THR A 47 -1.31 -4.05 21.20
N LYS A 48 -2.14 -4.90 20.61
CA LYS A 48 -1.93 -6.36 20.55
C LYS A 48 -0.61 -6.74 19.87
N TYR A 49 -0.21 -5.98 18.82
CA TYR A 49 1.01 -6.24 18.07
C TYR A 49 2.18 -5.31 18.47
N GLU A 50 2.01 -4.52 19.53
CA GLU A 50 3.03 -3.62 20.06
C GLU A 50 3.60 -2.63 19.04
N PHE A 51 2.78 -2.19 18.08
CA PHE A 51 3.22 -1.19 17.12
C PHE A 51 3.44 0.18 17.80
N PRO A 52 4.50 0.91 17.45
CA PRO A 52 4.86 2.17 18.10
C PRO A 52 4.04 3.37 17.58
N CYS A 53 2.76 3.17 17.37
CA CYS A 53 1.85 4.21 16.87
C CYS A 53 0.46 4.09 17.48
N GLU A 54 -0.37 5.08 17.25
CA GLU A 54 -1.78 5.10 17.61
C GLU A 54 -2.61 5.83 16.56
N VAL A 55 -3.88 5.47 16.44
CA VAL A 55 -4.86 6.18 15.61
C VAL A 55 -5.57 7.21 16.48
N SER A 56 -5.54 8.47 16.07
CA SER A 56 -6.19 9.56 16.77
C SER A 56 -6.86 10.52 15.79
N ASN A 57 -7.79 11.34 16.30
CA ASN A 57 -8.46 12.34 15.49
C ASN A 57 -7.59 13.60 15.41
N GLY A 58 -6.99 13.83 14.25
CA GLY A 58 -6.30 15.07 13.91
C GLY A 58 -7.25 16.16 13.41
N GLY A 59 -6.70 17.33 13.07
CA GLY A 59 -7.51 18.46 12.58
C GLY A 59 -8.25 18.24 11.26
N GLY A 60 -7.91 17.18 10.51
CA GLY A 60 -8.47 16.82 9.19
C GLY A 60 -9.15 15.45 9.14
N GLY A 61 -9.31 14.75 10.24
CA GLY A 61 -9.86 13.40 10.29
C GLY A 61 -8.98 12.45 11.11
N LEU A 62 -9.13 11.15 10.90
CA LEU A 62 -8.27 10.15 11.54
C LEU A 62 -6.86 10.19 10.94
N ALA A 63 -5.87 10.03 11.80
CA ALA A 63 -4.45 10.01 11.46
C ALA A 63 -3.70 9.05 12.38
N VAL A 64 -2.50 8.68 11.98
CA VAL A 64 -1.61 7.79 12.73
C VAL A 64 -0.48 8.60 13.35
N TYR A 65 -0.26 8.44 14.66
CA TYR A 65 0.73 9.19 15.42
C TYR A 65 1.72 8.26 16.12
N ALA A 66 2.98 8.67 16.20
CA ALA A 66 4.01 7.94 16.94
C ALA A 66 3.75 7.98 18.45
N THR A 67 3.74 6.82 19.11
CA THR A 67 3.57 6.70 20.58
C THR A 67 4.90 6.67 21.36
N ARG A 68 6.01 6.62 20.65
CA ARG A 68 7.38 6.79 21.13
C ARG A 68 8.27 7.37 20.06
N GLN A 69 9.50 7.64 20.39
CA GLN A 69 10.50 7.93 19.38
C GLN A 69 10.69 6.69 18.49
N ILE A 70 10.71 6.88 17.16
CA ILE A 70 10.94 5.87 16.14
C ILE A 70 12.24 6.24 15.43
N CYS A 71 13.16 5.29 15.32
CA CYS A 71 14.42 5.51 14.65
C CYS A 71 14.28 5.38 13.14
N ARG A 72 15.07 6.13 12.38
CA ARG A 72 15.16 5.97 10.92
C ARG A 72 15.48 4.53 10.55
N GLY A 73 14.85 4.03 9.49
CA GLY A 73 14.96 2.63 9.05
C GLY A 73 14.11 1.64 9.87
N GLU A 74 13.53 2.07 10.99
CA GLU A 74 12.71 1.19 11.81
C GLU A 74 11.41 0.79 11.10
N ARG A 75 11.06 -0.50 11.23
CA ARG A 75 9.76 -1.01 10.79
C ARG A 75 8.69 -0.69 11.83
N ILE A 76 7.74 0.15 11.46
CA ILE A 76 6.72 0.68 12.35
C ILE A 76 5.56 -0.30 12.51
N LEU A 77 5.02 -0.76 11.38
CA LEU A 77 3.92 -1.71 11.35
C LEU A 77 3.96 -2.56 10.08
N VAL A 78 3.19 -3.63 10.09
CA VAL A 78 2.94 -4.47 8.92
C VAL A 78 1.45 -4.67 8.74
N GLU A 79 1.01 -4.72 7.48
CA GLU A 79 -0.39 -4.97 7.16
C GLU A 79 -0.51 -5.86 5.92
N ARG A 80 -1.53 -6.72 5.92
CA ARG A 80 -1.91 -7.52 4.76
C ARG A 80 -2.94 -6.76 3.94
N PRO A 81 -2.78 -6.68 2.61
CA PRO A 81 -3.76 -6.00 1.77
C PRO A 81 -5.11 -6.72 1.80
N LEU A 82 -6.16 -5.93 1.77
CA LEU A 82 -7.53 -6.44 1.56
C LEU A 82 -7.69 -6.90 0.11
N VAL A 83 -7.26 -6.07 -0.83
CA VAL A 83 -7.20 -6.40 -2.27
C VAL A 83 -5.75 -6.38 -2.69
N LEU A 84 -5.32 -7.44 -3.37
CA LEU A 84 -4.03 -7.53 -4.03
C LEU A 84 -4.27 -8.17 -5.39
N THR A 85 -3.92 -7.47 -6.44
CA THR A 85 -4.00 -7.95 -7.82
C THR A 85 -2.69 -7.73 -8.52
N VAL A 86 -2.19 -8.74 -9.21
CA VAL A 86 -1.06 -8.60 -10.12
C VAL A 86 -1.52 -7.80 -11.33
N ALA A 87 -0.72 -6.83 -11.76
CA ALA A 87 -0.99 -6.03 -12.95
C ALA A 87 -1.09 -6.93 -14.19
N TYR A 88 -2.03 -6.62 -15.07
CA TYR A 88 -2.27 -7.46 -16.26
C TYR A 88 -1.00 -7.63 -17.11
N ALA A 89 -0.21 -6.59 -17.25
CA ALA A 89 1.06 -6.61 -17.97
C ALA A 89 2.12 -7.52 -17.30
N ALA A 90 2.09 -7.65 -15.98
CA ALA A 90 3.05 -8.45 -15.20
C ALA A 90 2.61 -9.90 -14.96
N ARG A 91 1.40 -10.30 -15.36
CA ARG A 91 0.76 -11.56 -14.98
C ARG A 91 1.55 -12.82 -15.33
N GLU A 92 2.26 -12.82 -16.44
CA GLU A 92 2.97 -14.02 -16.94
C GLU A 92 4.28 -14.30 -16.20
N HIS A 93 4.79 -13.33 -15.46
CA HIS A 93 6.04 -13.46 -14.73
C HIS A 93 5.93 -13.16 -13.23
N THR A 94 4.74 -12.84 -12.74
CA THR A 94 4.50 -12.56 -11.32
C THR A 94 3.47 -13.53 -10.75
N CYS A 95 3.82 -14.22 -9.67
CA CYS A 95 2.90 -15.14 -9.02
C CYS A 95 1.69 -14.41 -8.42
N ALA A 96 0.47 -14.79 -8.85
CA ALA A 96 -0.76 -14.14 -8.41
C ALA A 96 -1.06 -14.28 -6.90
N PHE A 97 -0.33 -15.15 -6.19
CA PHE A 97 -0.50 -15.34 -4.75
C PHE A 97 0.61 -14.69 -3.93
N CYS A 98 1.90 -15.02 -4.19
CA CYS A 98 3.02 -14.62 -3.34
C CYS A 98 3.92 -13.55 -3.97
N LEU A 99 3.61 -13.08 -5.18
CA LEU A 99 4.36 -12.10 -5.96
C LEU A 99 5.80 -12.53 -6.33
N ALA A 100 6.12 -13.83 -6.25
CA ALA A 100 7.41 -14.33 -6.75
C ALA A 100 7.56 -14.01 -8.24
N ASP A 101 8.77 -13.62 -8.63
CA ASP A 101 9.12 -13.28 -10.01
C ASP A 101 9.70 -14.49 -10.76
N ARG A 102 9.09 -14.88 -11.87
CA ARG A 102 9.49 -15.99 -12.72
C ARG A 102 10.87 -15.80 -13.34
N ARG A 103 11.22 -14.55 -13.63
CA ARG A 103 12.52 -14.22 -14.27
C ARG A 103 13.72 -14.54 -13.37
N ILE A 104 13.48 -14.79 -12.07
CA ILE A 104 14.53 -15.11 -11.09
C ILE A 104 14.61 -16.62 -10.83
N ALA A 105 13.49 -17.33 -10.97
CA ALA A 105 13.37 -18.76 -10.69
C ALA A 105 13.12 -19.53 -12.00
N GLU A 106 14.07 -19.49 -12.92
CA GLU A 106 13.95 -20.05 -14.28
C GLU A 106 13.69 -21.57 -14.29
N ASP A 107 14.10 -22.31 -13.24
CA ASP A 107 14.03 -23.76 -13.19
C ASP A 107 12.70 -24.31 -12.60
N HIS A 108 11.74 -23.45 -12.25
CA HIS A 108 10.46 -23.88 -11.69
C HIS A 108 9.35 -23.89 -12.74
N GLU A 109 8.62 -25.01 -12.80
CA GLU A 109 7.41 -25.11 -13.63
C GLU A 109 6.26 -24.31 -12.99
N TRP A 110 5.85 -23.24 -13.67
CA TRP A 110 4.75 -22.40 -13.24
C TRP A 110 3.40 -23.00 -13.63
N VAL A 111 2.44 -22.85 -12.75
CA VAL A 111 1.07 -23.32 -12.93
C VAL A 111 0.23 -22.20 -13.50
N ALA A 112 -0.25 -22.35 -14.72
CA ALA A 112 -1.21 -21.43 -15.34
C ALA A 112 -2.64 -21.79 -14.92
N CYS A 113 -3.43 -20.78 -14.52
CA CYS A 113 -4.85 -20.98 -14.31
C CYS A 113 -5.60 -21.09 -15.64
N SER A 114 -6.69 -21.86 -15.66
CA SER A 114 -7.55 -22.02 -16.84
C SER A 114 -8.18 -20.73 -17.34
N CYS A 115 -8.26 -19.68 -16.51
CA CYS A 115 -8.72 -18.35 -16.94
C CYS A 115 -7.73 -17.61 -17.85
N GLY A 116 -6.47 -18.07 -17.93
CA GLY A 116 -5.40 -17.45 -18.74
C GLY A 116 -4.84 -16.14 -18.16
N VAL A 117 -5.28 -15.73 -16.97
CA VAL A 117 -4.89 -14.44 -16.36
C VAL A 117 -3.98 -14.65 -15.14
N HIS A 118 -4.21 -15.68 -14.34
CA HIS A 118 -3.43 -15.96 -13.15
C HIS A 118 -2.39 -17.04 -13.39
N TYR A 119 -1.16 -16.75 -12.97
CA TYR A 119 -0.02 -17.67 -12.98
C TYR A 119 0.52 -17.79 -11.55
N TYR A 120 0.94 -19.01 -11.20
CA TYR A 120 1.42 -19.32 -9.84
C TYR A 120 2.80 -19.97 -9.92
N CYS A 121 3.68 -19.60 -9.01
CA CYS A 121 5.03 -20.18 -8.95
C CYS A 121 5.04 -21.66 -8.52
N SER A 122 3.93 -22.18 -8.02
CA SER A 122 3.79 -23.57 -7.58
C SER A 122 2.32 -23.98 -7.45
N GLU A 123 2.03 -25.28 -7.43
CA GLU A 123 0.70 -25.83 -7.10
C GLU A 123 0.24 -25.38 -5.69
N ARG A 124 1.18 -25.18 -4.77
CA ARG A 124 0.88 -24.69 -3.42
C ARG A 124 0.28 -23.29 -3.45
N CYS A 125 0.86 -22.38 -4.21
CA CYS A 125 0.30 -21.04 -4.39
C CYS A 125 -1.05 -21.06 -5.12
N ALA A 126 -1.19 -21.93 -6.12
CA ALA A 126 -2.48 -22.13 -6.81
C ALA A 126 -3.57 -22.65 -5.85
N ASN A 127 -3.25 -23.64 -5.03
CA ASN A 127 -4.16 -24.21 -4.05
C ASN A 127 -4.51 -23.22 -2.92
N ALA A 128 -3.54 -22.42 -2.46
CA ALA A 128 -3.77 -21.38 -1.46
C ALA A 128 -4.68 -20.27 -1.99
N MET A 129 -4.62 -19.97 -3.30
CA MET A 129 -5.47 -18.97 -3.94
C MET A 129 -6.84 -19.51 -4.34
N ALA A 130 -7.00 -20.82 -4.49
CA ALA A 130 -8.23 -21.45 -4.98
C ALA A 130 -9.52 -21.05 -4.22
N PRO A 131 -9.54 -20.91 -2.89
CA PRO A 131 -10.75 -20.48 -2.17
C PRO A 131 -11.21 -19.07 -2.58
N ARG A 132 -10.31 -18.24 -3.00
CA ARG A 132 -10.56 -16.85 -3.39
C ARG A 132 -10.79 -16.70 -4.88
N HIS A 133 -9.88 -17.24 -5.69
CA HIS A 133 -9.92 -17.15 -7.15
C HIS A 133 -10.89 -18.16 -7.78
N GLY A 134 -11.02 -19.34 -7.20
CA GLY A 134 -11.87 -20.39 -7.76
C GLY A 134 -13.34 -19.98 -7.82
N GLY A 135 -14.05 -20.47 -8.82
CA GLY A 135 -15.47 -20.17 -8.99
C GLY A 135 -15.73 -18.85 -9.70
N VAL A 136 -16.22 -17.83 -8.99
CA VAL A 136 -16.73 -16.59 -9.63
C VAL A 136 -15.65 -15.83 -10.36
N GLU A 137 -14.51 -15.57 -9.72
CA GLU A 137 -13.45 -14.79 -10.33
C GLU A 137 -12.81 -15.49 -11.53
N CYS A 138 -12.47 -16.77 -11.38
CA CYS A 138 -11.88 -17.55 -12.46
C CYS A 138 -12.80 -17.61 -13.69
N ALA A 139 -14.10 -17.83 -13.47
CA ALA A 139 -15.10 -17.87 -14.54
C ALA A 139 -15.29 -16.50 -15.20
N ALA A 140 -15.28 -15.42 -14.41
CA ALA A 140 -15.39 -14.06 -14.92
C ALA A 140 -14.19 -13.71 -15.80
N LEU A 141 -12.96 -13.86 -15.29
CA LEU A 141 -11.75 -13.48 -16.00
C LEU A 141 -11.49 -14.33 -17.25
N GLY A 142 -11.84 -15.63 -17.21
CA GLY A 142 -11.73 -16.54 -18.35
C GLY A 142 -12.71 -16.24 -19.48
N GLY A 143 -13.77 -15.46 -19.23
CA GLY A 143 -14.75 -15.03 -20.22
C GLY A 143 -14.48 -13.67 -20.85
N VAL A 144 -13.47 -12.93 -20.38
CA VAL A 144 -13.15 -11.58 -20.89
C VAL A 144 -12.38 -11.67 -22.21
N ASP A 145 -12.83 -10.90 -23.20
CA ASP A 145 -12.05 -10.62 -24.40
C ASP A 145 -11.05 -9.48 -24.10
N TRP A 146 -9.87 -9.85 -23.62
CA TRP A 146 -8.83 -8.92 -23.17
C TRP A 146 -8.29 -8.01 -24.28
N GLU A 147 -8.42 -8.40 -25.54
CA GLU A 147 -8.02 -7.59 -26.70
C GLU A 147 -8.99 -6.40 -26.90
N SER A 148 -10.23 -6.55 -26.45
CA SER A 148 -11.25 -5.50 -26.52
C SER A 148 -11.20 -4.49 -25.36
N ILE A 149 -10.42 -4.78 -24.30
CA ILE A 149 -10.27 -3.90 -23.13
C ILE A 149 -9.06 -3.00 -23.33
N GLU A 150 -9.28 -1.70 -23.19
CA GLU A 150 -8.20 -0.71 -23.21
C GLU A 150 -7.14 -1.06 -22.14
N GLU A 151 -5.87 -0.82 -22.45
CA GLU A 151 -4.75 -1.24 -21.60
C GLU A 151 -4.87 -0.66 -20.18
N ASP A 152 -5.23 0.61 -20.07
CA ASP A 152 -5.39 1.33 -18.80
C ASP A 152 -6.56 0.81 -17.94
N ASP A 153 -7.58 0.18 -18.58
CA ASP A 153 -8.76 -0.35 -17.89
C ASP A 153 -8.60 -1.79 -17.40
N ARG A 154 -7.59 -2.53 -17.89
CA ARG A 154 -7.39 -3.97 -17.57
C ARG A 154 -7.20 -4.20 -16.08
N ASP A 155 -6.39 -3.38 -15.43
CA ASP A 155 -6.11 -3.52 -14.00
C ASP A 155 -7.33 -3.15 -13.14
N THR A 156 -8.08 -2.12 -13.54
CA THR A 156 -9.36 -1.75 -12.89
C THR A 156 -10.38 -2.89 -13.00
N LEU A 157 -10.44 -3.56 -14.16
CA LEU A 157 -11.30 -4.73 -14.35
C LEU A 157 -10.88 -5.89 -13.44
N LEU A 158 -9.59 -6.21 -13.36
CA LEU A 158 -9.07 -7.26 -12.47
C LEU A 158 -9.44 -6.98 -11.01
N GLN A 159 -9.22 -5.75 -10.55
CA GLN A 159 -9.51 -5.32 -9.18
C GLN A 159 -11.00 -5.39 -8.86
N GLY A 160 -11.84 -4.87 -9.75
CA GLY A 160 -13.30 -4.89 -9.58
C GLY A 160 -13.89 -6.29 -9.56
N VAL A 161 -13.44 -7.18 -10.44
CA VAL A 161 -13.84 -8.58 -10.46
C VAL A 161 -13.39 -9.27 -9.17
N ARG A 162 -12.17 -9.05 -8.70
CA ARG A 162 -11.65 -9.56 -7.42
C ARG A 162 -12.53 -9.12 -6.25
N ILE A 163 -12.81 -7.83 -6.13
CA ILE A 163 -13.62 -7.26 -5.05
C ILE A 163 -15.01 -7.89 -5.00
N LEU A 164 -15.69 -7.99 -6.14
CA LEU A 164 -17.04 -8.52 -6.19
C LEU A 164 -17.07 -10.05 -6.01
N SER A 165 -16.05 -10.77 -6.45
CA SER A 165 -15.92 -12.21 -6.25
C SER A 165 -15.65 -12.55 -4.78
N ASP A 166 -14.76 -11.84 -4.11
CA ASP A 166 -14.50 -12.00 -2.68
C ASP A 166 -15.77 -11.79 -1.85
N ARG A 167 -16.55 -10.77 -2.23
CA ARG A 167 -17.85 -10.51 -1.60
C ARG A 167 -18.82 -11.67 -1.79
N ALA A 168 -18.92 -12.22 -3.00
CA ALA A 168 -19.84 -13.33 -3.29
C ALA A 168 -19.43 -14.64 -2.64
N ASN A 169 -18.13 -14.89 -2.56
CA ASN A 169 -17.59 -16.12 -1.97
C ASN A 169 -17.63 -16.11 -0.43
N ALA A 170 -18.05 -15.00 0.20
CA ALA A 170 -18.00 -14.79 1.65
C ALA A 170 -16.63 -15.19 2.25
N VAL A 171 -15.56 -14.88 1.50
CA VAL A 171 -14.19 -15.21 1.92
C VAL A 171 -13.90 -14.48 3.23
N CYS A 172 -13.66 -15.26 4.28
CA CYS A 172 -13.16 -14.72 5.54
C CYS A 172 -11.70 -14.36 5.30
N LEU A 173 -11.45 -13.07 5.11
CA LEU A 173 -10.10 -12.57 4.93
C LEU A 173 -9.50 -12.32 6.32
N ASP A 174 -8.65 -13.23 6.77
CA ASP A 174 -7.73 -12.93 7.86
C ASP A 174 -6.64 -12.03 7.32
N CYS A 175 -6.83 -10.73 7.40
CA CYS A 175 -5.89 -9.73 6.91
C CYS A 175 -4.73 -9.46 7.89
N GLY A 176 -4.46 -10.38 8.81
CA GLY A 176 -3.37 -10.25 9.77
C GLY A 176 -3.69 -9.29 10.93
N PRO A 177 -2.70 -8.56 11.48
CA PRO A 177 -2.88 -7.76 12.70
C PRO A 177 -4.02 -6.75 12.63
N ALA A 178 -4.25 -6.19 11.47
CA ALA A 178 -5.43 -5.34 11.20
C ALA A 178 -6.64 -6.18 10.69
N GLY A 179 -6.65 -7.46 11.01
CA GLY A 179 -7.54 -8.47 10.44
C GLY A 179 -8.98 -8.06 10.31
N VAL A 180 -9.48 -8.20 9.09
CA VAL A 180 -10.90 -8.10 8.80
C VAL A 180 -11.52 -9.45 9.07
N HIS A 181 -12.05 -9.62 10.28
CA HIS A 181 -12.93 -10.76 10.57
C HIS A 181 -14.36 -10.38 10.17
N GLY A 182 -14.93 -11.03 9.18
CA GLY A 182 -16.33 -10.80 8.85
C GLY A 182 -16.74 -11.28 7.46
N ALA A 183 -18.04 -11.42 7.30
CA ALA A 183 -18.68 -11.79 6.05
C ALA A 183 -18.52 -10.69 4.96
N ALA A 184 -18.86 -11.03 3.71
CA ALA A 184 -18.80 -10.19 2.53
C ALA A 184 -19.34 -8.75 2.70
N ASP A 185 -20.31 -8.55 3.59
CA ASP A 185 -20.85 -7.21 3.90
C ASP A 185 -19.86 -6.34 4.66
N ALA A 186 -19.03 -6.93 5.54
CA ALA A 186 -17.97 -6.22 6.24
C ALA A 186 -16.88 -5.74 5.27
N TYR A 187 -16.59 -6.51 4.23
CA TYR A 187 -15.67 -6.11 3.16
C TYR A 187 -16.14 -4.84 2.44
N THR A 188 -17.38 -4.85 1.94
CA THR A 188 -17.95 -3.68 1.26
C THR A 188 -18.05 -2.47 2.18
N GLN A 189 -18.42 -2.66 3.45
CA GLN A 189 -18.49 -1.59 4.44
C GLN A 189 -17.12 -0.97 4.76
N ARG A 190 -16.05 -1.75 4.70
CA ARG A 190 -14.69 -1.24 4.94
C ARG A 190 -14.15 -0.44 3.77
N LEU A 191 -14.41 -0.87 2.54
CA LEU A 191 -14.13 -0.05 1.36
C LEU A 191 -14.94 1.25 1.37
N VAL A 192 -16.18 1.22 1.85
CA VAL A 192 -17.01 2.43 2.03
C VAL A 192 -16.37 3.43 3.01
N GLY A 193 -15.55 2.97 3.96
CA GLY A 193 -14.79 3.83 4.87
C GLY A 193 -13.65 4.62 4.20
N LEU A 194 -13.20 4.25 3.00
CA LEU A 194 -12.12 4.94 2.30
C LEU A 194 -12.60 6.29 1.71
N THR A 195 -11.68 7.23 1.53
CA THR A 195 -12.00 8.54 0.94
C THR A 195 -12.32 8.38 -0.55
N PRO A 196 -13.46 8.88 -1.04
CA PRO A 196 -13.79 8.82 -2.46
C PRO A 196 -12.90 9.75 -3.29
N SER A 197 -12.67 9.37 -4.54
CA SER A 197 -11.96 10.17 -5.53
C SER A 197 -12.77 11.39 -6.01
N THR A 198 -12.18 12.17 -6.91
CA THR A 198 -12.84 13.35 -7.51
C THR A 198 -13.83 12.95 -8.62
N ALA A 199 -14.63 13.91 -9.08
CA ALA A 199 -15.57 13.71 -10.17
C ALA A 199 -14.88 13.25 -11.48
N THR A 200 -13.67 13.74 -11.77
CA THR A 200 -12.89 13.36 -12.97
C THR A 200 -12.53 11.87 -12.95
N ALA A 201 -12.06 11.36 -11.81
CA ALA A 201 -11.75 9.94 -11.67
C ALA A 201 -13.03 9.08 -11.75
N ARG A 202 -14.17 9.61 -11.31
CA ARG A 202 -15.47 8.92 -11.40
C ARG A 202 -15.89 8.67 -12.83
N ASP A 203 -15.79 9.70 -13.69
CA ASP A 203 -16.19 9.60 -15.11
C ASP A 203 -15.33 8.55 -15.85
N ALA A 204 -14.05 8.44 -15.51
CA ALA A 204 -13.16 7.42 -16.06
C ALA A 204 -13.54 5.98 -15.66
N LEU A 205 -14.13 5.79 -14.47
CA LEU A 205 -14.52 4.47 -13.95
C LEU A 205 -15.86 3.95 -14.51
N ASP A 206 -16.67 4.79 -15.16
CA ASP A 206 -17.99 4.39 -15.65
C ASP A 206 -17.90 3.30 -16.75
N GLY A 207 -16.92 3.39 -17.66
CA GLY A 207 -16.65 2.37 -18.67
C GLY A 207 -16.23 1.04 -18.05
N SER A 208 -15.31 1.10 -17.09
CA SER A 208 -14.82 -0.07 -16.36
C SER A 208 -15.94 -0.76 -15.58
N CYS A 209 -16.92 -0.02 -15.02
CA CYS A 209 -18.07 -0.61 -14.31
C CYS A 209 -18.88 -1.54 -15.21
N ALA A 210 -19.17 -1.12 -16.46
CA ALA A 210 -19.91 -1.93 -17.41
C ALA A 210 -19.15 -3.22 -17.74
N ALA A 211 -17.87 -3.13 -18.05
CA ALA A 211 -17.01 -4.27 -18.37
C ALA A 211 -16.92 -5.27 -17.22
N ILE A 212 -16.75 -4.80 -15.97
CA ILE A 212 -16.73 -5.65 -14.77
C ILE A 212 -18.05 -6.38 -14.59
N LEU A 213 -19.19 -5.69 -14.71
CA LEU A 213 -20.51 -6.30 -14.55
C LEU A 213 -20.81 -7.31 -15.66
N ASP A 214 -20.33 -7.07 -16.88
CA ASP A 214 -20.51 -7.99 -18.01
C ASP A 214 -19.64 -9.25 -17.89
N ALA A 215 -18.43 -9.11 -17.36
CA ALA A 215 -17.55 -10.24 -17.08
C ALA A 215 -18.12 -11.21 -16.02
N LEU A 216 -18.85 -10.68 -15.02
CA LEU A 216 -19.37 -11.50 -13.92
C LEU A 216 -20.51 -12.44 -14.37
N PRO A 217 -20.45 -13.73 -14.01
CA PRO A 217 -21.52 -14.69 -14.29
C PRO A 217 -22.86 -14.21 -13.74
N LYS A 218 -23.90 -14.22 -14.55
CA LYS A 218 -25.24 -13.71 -14.18
C LYS A 218 -25.84 -14.39 -12.95
N SER A 219 -25.47 -15.64 -12.71
CA SER A 219 -25.95 -16.47 -11.59
C SER A 219 -25.10 -16.39 -10.33
N SER A 220 -24.01 -15.63 -10.33
CA SER A 220 -22.97 -15.68 -9.29
C SER A 220 -23.36 -15.02 -7.96
N GLY A 221 -24.39 -14.20 -7.91
CA GLY A 221 -24.68 -13.35 -6.74
C GLY A 221 -23.63 -12.24 -6.48
N ALA A 222 -22.56 -12.18 -7.29
CA ALA A 222 -21.52 -11.15 -7.19
C ALA A 222 -21.96 -9.81 -7.75
N ARG A 223 -22.92 -9.80 -8.64
CA ARG A 223 -23.39 -8.58 -9.31
C ARG A 223 -24.05 -7.62 -8.33
N VAL A 224 -23.72 -6.38 -8.45
CA VAL A 224 -24.31 -5.25 -7.71
C VAL A 224 -24.91 -4.24 -8.68
N ALA A 225 -25.64 -3.26 -8.17
CA ALA A 225 -26.09 -2.15 -9.00
C ALA A 225 -24.88 -1.32 -9.49
N PRO A 226 -24.90 -0.79 -10.73
CA PRO A 226 -23.75 -0.06 -11.27
C PRO A 226 -23.27 1.12 -10.39
N ASN A 227 -24.20 1.86 -9.80
CA ASN A 227 -23.85 2.94 -8.88
C ASN A 227 -23.16 2.47 -7.59
N VAL A 228 -23.45 1.25 -7.11
CA VAL A 228 -22.76 0.66 -5.97
C VAL A 228 -21.35 0.25 -6.35
N LEU A 229 -21.18 -0.35 -7.54
CA LEU A 229 -19.84 -0.69 -8.03
C LEU A 229 -19.00 0.56 -8.24
N LEU A 230 -19.56 1.59 -8.85
CA LEU A 230 -18.87 2.85 -9.06
C LEU A 230 -18.39 3.47 -7.73
N ASP A 231 -19.25 3.51 -6.69
CA ASP A 231 -18.86 3.99 -5.36
C ASP A 231 -17.72 3.15 -4.74
N ILE A 232 -17.73 1.84 -4.96
CA ILE A 232 -16.64 0.95 -4.50
C ILE A 232 -15.34 1.26 -5.25
N LEU A 233 -15.38 1.37 -6.56
CA LEU A 233 -14.19 1.61 -7.39
C LEU A 233 -13.58 2.98 -7.13
N GLU A 234 -14.40 4.02 -6.97
CA GLU A 234 -13.92 5.36 -6.58
C GLU A 234 -13.12 5.34 -5.28
N ARG A 235 -13.66 4.65 -4.26
CA ARG A 235 -12.98 4.52 -2.96
C ARG A 235 -11.73 3.69 -3.07
N HIS A 236 -11.78 2.62 -3.86
CA HIS A 236 -10.66 1.73 -4.08
C HIS A 236 -9.52 2.43 -4.81
N SER A 237 -9.79 3.13 -5.90
CA SER A 237 -8.78 3.76 -6.75
C SER A 237 -7.93 4.82 -6.03
N CYS A 238 -8.52 5.61 -5.13
CA CYS A 238 -7.79 6.62 -4.37
C CYS A 238 -7.03 6.05 -3.13
N ASN A 239 -7.12 4.75 -2.90
CA ASN A 239 -6.46 4.06 -1.78
C ASN A 239 -5.58 2.89 -2.24
N LEU A 240 -5.12 2.94 -3.48
CA LEU A 240 -4.20 1.97 -4.05
C LEU A 240 -2.76 2.31 -3.73
N TYR A 241 -1.99 1.26 -3.48
CA TYR A 241 -0.54 1.29 -3.33
C TYR A 241 0.06 0.43 -4.43
N GLY A 242 0.93 1.01 -5.24
CA GLY A 242 1.71 0.27 -6.23
C GLY A 242 2.68 -0.67 -5.53
N VAL A 243 2.76 -1.90 -6.01
CA VAL A 243 3.72 -2.91 -5.55
C VAL A 243 4.74 -3.14 -6.63
N SER A 244 6.00 -2.95 -6.28
CA SER A 244 7.11 -2.96 -7.23
C SER A 244 7.73 -4.33 -7.36
N GLY A 245 8.14 -4.66 -8.58
CA GLY A 245 9.04 -5.76 -8.90
C GLY A 245 10.50 -5.40 -8.66
N ARG A 246 11.41 -6.33 -8.91
CA ARG A 246 12.86 -6.13 -8.71
C ARG A 246 13.48 -5.05 -9.59
N GLY A 247 12.91 -4.75 -10.73
CA GLY A 247 13.39 -3.71 -11.64
C GLY A 247 12.81 -2.33 -11.32
N GLY A 248 12.00 -2.23 -10.27
CA GLY A 248 11.27 -1.00 -9.94
C GLY A 248 10.00 -0.80 -10.79
N GLU A 249 9.68 -1.75 -11.66
CA GLU A 249 8.39 -1.75 -12.37
C GLU A 249 7.23 -2.09 -11.44
N GLU A 250 6.08 -1.49 -11.64
CA GLU A 250 4.88 -1.87 -10.92
C GLU A 250 4.36 -3.22 -11.42
N VAL A 251 4.30 -4.19 -10.52
CA VAL A 251 3.87 -5.56 -10.83
C VAL A 251 2.52 -5.93 -10.22
N ALA A 252 2.07 -5.18 -9.23
CA ALA A 252 0.79 -5.39 -8.58
C ALA A 252 0.27 -4.11 -7.93
N ALA A 253 -1.01 -4.09 -7.61
CA ALA A 253 -1.64 -3.05 -6.81
C ALA A 253 -2.28 -3.65 -5.56
N ALA A 254 -2.16 -2.94 -4.44
CA ALA A 254 -2.67 -3.35 -3.14
C ALA A 254 -3.55 -2.25 -2.53
N SER A 255 -4.65 -2.63 -1.88
CA SER A 255 -5.40 -1.72 -1.01
C SER A 255 -5.54 -2.28 0.40
N PHE A 256 -5.51 -1.41 1.37
CA PHE A 256 -5.50 -1.72 2.79
C PHE A 256 -6.69 -1.06 3.48
N VAL A 257 -7.16 -1.66 4.57
CA VAL A 257 -8.30 -1.14 5.34
C VAL A 257 -8.05 -1.13 6.85
N GLY A 258 -6.81 -1.41 7.27
CA GLY A 258 -6.38 -1.35 8.67
C GLY A 258 -5.76 -0.01 9.02
N PHE A 259 -4.48 0.16 8.69
CA PHE A 259 -3.68 1.33 9.10
C PHE A 259 -3.16 2.15 7.92
N PHE A 260 -2.76 1.50 6.83
CA PHE A 260 -2.16 2.21 5.69
C PHE A 260 -3.10 3.27 5.10
N HIS A 261 -4.40 2.98 5.01
CA HIS A 261 -5.39 3.94 4.49
C HIS A 261 -5.66 5.14 5.43
N LEU A 262 -5.10 5.13 6.66
CA LEU A 262 -5.17 6.22 7.64
C LEU A 262 -3.97 7.15 7.59
N LEU A 263 -2.91 6.77 6.83
CA LEU A 263 -1.73 7.61 6.68
C LEU A 263 -2.03 8.79 5.79
N ASN A 264 -1.92 10.00 6.33
CA ASN A 264 -2.15 11.22 5.59
C ASN A 264 -0.96 11.58 4.70
N HIS A 265 -1.21 12.49 3.77
CA HIS A 265 -0.20 12.99 2.85
C HIS A 265 0.69 14.08 3.47
N SER A 266 1.99 13.99 3.16
CA SER A 266 2.92 15.12 3.21
C SER A 266 3.86 15.06 2.00
N CYS A 267 4.17 16.22 1.40
CA CYS A 267 5.22 16.30 0.37
C CYS A 267 6.64 16.18 0.95
N VAL A 268 6.75 16.09 2.28
CA VAL A 268 7.96 15.74 3.04
C VAL A 268 7.57 14.59 3.98
N PRO A 269 7.43 13.39 3.44
CA PRO A 269 7.01 12.23 4.23
C PRO A 269 8.10 11.84 5.23
N ASN A 270 7.68 11.38 6.42
CA ASN A 270 8.57 10.83 7.44
C ASN A 270 8.54 9.31 7.49
N VAL A 271 7.58 8.70 6.79
CA VAL A 271 7.49 7.24 6.65
C VAL A 271 7.20 6.85 5.20
N VAL A 272 7.44 5.60 4.86
CA VAL A 272 7.27 5.09 3.50
C VAL A 272 6.73 3.67 3.51
N PHE A 273 5.88 3.36 2.52
CA PHE A 273 5.43 2.02 2.21
C PHE A 273 6.55 1.23 1.51
N ASP A 274 6.91 0.06 2.07
CA ASP A 274 7.89 -0.84 1.45
C ASP A 274 7.20 -1.66 0.36
N SER A 275 7.26 -1.18 -0.87
CA SER A 275 6.61 -1.81 -2.02
C SER A 275 7.41 -2.97 -2.61
N ALA A 276 8.72 -3.04 -2.35
CA ALA A 276 9.61 -4.00 -2.98
C ALA A 276 9.68 -5.37 -2.28
N ARG A 277 9.32 -5.42 -0.99
CA ARG A 277 9.48 -6.65 -0.21
C ARG A 277 8.27 -6.94 0.64
N PRO A 278 7.43 -7.89 0.23
CA PRO A 278 6.50 -8.50 1.16
C PRO A 278 7.27 -9.08 2.36
N VAL A 279 6.83 -8.77 3.56
CA VAL A 279 7.46 -9.23 4.79
C VAL A 279 6.68 -10.37 5.42
N ALA A 280 7.39 -11.25 6.13
CA ALA A 280 6.73 -12.23 6.99
C ALA A 280 5.95 -11.49 8.08
N PRO A 281 4.71 -11.89 8.38
CA PRO A 281 3.92 -11.31 9.46
C PRO A 281 4.66 -11.39 10.80
N ALA A 282 4.40 -10.44 11.70
CA ALA A 282 5.02 -10.42 13.03
C ALA A 282 4.66 -11.65 13.90
N TRP A 283 3.54 -12.32 13.60
CA TRP A 283 3.13 -13.58 14.25
C TRP A 283 3.71 -14.83 13.63
N PHE A 284 4.54 -14.65 12.60
CA PHE A 284 5.18 -15.76 11.89
C PHE A 284 6.22 -16.42 12.80
N ASP A 285 6.17 -17.76 12.87
CA ASP A 285 7.19 -18.55 13.52
C ASP A 285 8.41 -18.66 12.60
N PRO A 286 9.56 -18.05 12.96
CA PRO A 286 10.77 -18.14 12.14
C PRO A 286 11.36 -19.56 12.10
N ASP A 287 10.95 -20.45 13.01
CA ASP A 287 11.34 -21.85 13.03
C ASP A 287 10.40 -22.75 12.18
N ALA A 288 9.29 -22.18 11.68
CA ALA A 288 8.49 -22.85 10.65
C ALA A 288 9.31 -22.98 9.36
N ASP A 289 9.20 -24.14 8.72
CA ASP A 289 10.00 -24.41 7.52
C ASP A 289 9.80 -23.35 6.43
N GLU A 290 10.83 -23.12 5.61
CA GLU A 290 10.85 -22.13 4.52
C GLU A 290 9.67 -22.31 3.53
N TRP A 291 9.13 -23.52 3.42
CA TRP A 291 7.96 -23.88 2.64
C TRP A 291 6.66 -23.34 3.22
N SER A 292 6.60 -23.15 4.55
CA SER A 292 5.45 -22.56 5.23
C SER A 292 5.30 -21.08 4.87
N MET A 293 6.41 -20.38 4.65
CA MET A 293 6.45 -18.96 4.26
C MET A 293 5.86 -18.68 2.88
N ALA A 294 6.21 -19.51 1.90
CA ALA A 294 5.80 -19.31 0.51
C ALA A 294 4.28 -19.41 0.28
N ALA A 295 3.52 -19.92 1.25
CA ALA A 295 2.07 -20.09 1.14
C ALA A 295 1.27 -19.00 1.87
N LEU A 296 1.92 -17.98 2.40
CA LEU A 296 1.23 -16.84 3.01
C LEU A 296 1.07 -15.72 1.97
N PRO A 297 -0.13 -15.10 1.89
CA PRO A 297 -0.27 -13.89 1.09
C PRO A 297 0.66 -12.81 1.63
N PRO A 298 1.23 -11.97 0.77
CA PRO A 298 2.21 -10.96 1.17
C PRO A 298 1.65 -10.02 2.23
N THR A 299 2.51 -9.61 3.16
CA THR A 299 2.29 -8.48 4.06
C THR A 299 3.31 -7.41 3.74
N PHE A 300 2.95 -6.17 3.92
CA PHE A 300 3.79 -5.03 3.61
C PHE A 300 4.11 -4.22 4.86
N ALA A 301 5.27 -3.58 4.86
CA ALA A 301 5.74 -2.81 5.98
C ALA A 301 5.62 -1.30 5.75
N LEU A 302 5.44 -0.57 6.84
CA LEU A 302 5.68 0.87 6.93
C LEU A 302 7.02 1.07 7.60
N LEU A 303 7.90 1.83 6.95
CA LEU A 303 9.26 2.09 7.41
C LEU A 303 9.47 3.58 7.68
N ALA A 304 10.27 3.90 8.70
CA ALA A 304 10.66 5.27 8.99
C ALA A 304 11.76 5.75 8.00
N LEU A 305 11.51 6.86 7.31
CA LEU A 305 12.50 7.51 6.44
C LEU A 305 13.51 8.36 7.23
N GLU A 306 13.09 8.85 8.38
CA GLU A 306 13.89 9.68 9.29
C GLU A 306 13.50 9.37 10.74
N ASP A 307 14.23 9.94 11.71
CA ASP A 307 13.84 9.83 13.10
C ASP A 307 12.53 10.58 13.35
N VAL A 308 11.55 9.88 13.92
CA VAL A 308 10.22 10.42 14.22
C VAL A 308 10.07 10.61 15.72
N GLU A 309 9.76 11.83 16.16
CA GLU A 309 9.55 12.12 17.58
C GLU A 309 8.19 11.59 18.06
N LEU A 310 8.10 11.31 19.38
CA LEU A 310 6.84 11.00 20.06
C LEU A 310 5.77 12.06 19.76
N GLY A 311 4.59 11.61 19.34
CA GLY A 311 3.43 12.45 19.05
C GLY A 311 3.46 13.12 17.67
N CYS A 312 4.47 12.82 16.83
CA CYS A 312 4.46 13.24 15.43
C CYS A 312 3.48 12.38 14.62
N GLU A 313 2.79 13.02 13.69
CA GLU A 313 1.97 12.34 12.70
C GLU A 313 2.85 11.57 11.71
N LEU A 314 2.45 10.33 11.39
CA LEU A 314 3.10 9.49 10.38
C LEU A 314 2.46 9.80 9.03
N CYS A 315 3.24 10.38 8.11
CA CYS A 315 2.77 10.80 6.80
C CYS A 315 3.56 10.13 5.68
N ILE A 316 2.84 9.69 4.64
CA ILE A 316 3.42 9.20 3.37
C ILE A 316 3.27 10.26 2.28
N SER A 317 3.87 10.05 1.11
CA SER A 317 3.57 10.85 -0.07
C SER A 317 2.54 10.15 -0.95
N TYR A 318 1.52 10.88 -1.41
CA TYR A 318 0.53 10.42 -2.39
C TYR A 318 0.93 10.79 -3.82
N THR A 319 2.02 11.50 -3.99
CA THR A 319 2.53 11.97 -5.28
C THR A 319 4.04 11.79 -5.34
N SER A 320 4.61 11.89 -6.52
CA SER A 320 6.05 11.85 -6.67
C SER A 320 6.71 13.05 -5.99
N SER A 321 7.65 12.79 -5.08
CA SER A 321 8.45 13.83 -4.43
C SER A 321 9.37 14.57 -5.40
N ALA A 322 9.61 14.00 -6.59
CA ALA A 322 10.41 14.56 -7.66
C ALA A 322 9.75 15.70 -8.40
N GLU A 323 8.41 15.77 -8.34
CA GLU A 323 7.65 16.77 -9.07
C GLU A 323 7.75 18.16 -8.43
N GLY A 324 7.65 19.17 -9.28
CA GLY A 324 7.60 20.57 -8.83
C GLY A 324 6.29 20.88 -8.08
N PRO A 325 6.24 22.04 -7.37
CA PRO A 325 5.10 22.37 -6.51
C PRO A 325 3.74 22.41 -7.22
N ALA A 326 3.71 22.92 -8.47
CA ALA A 326 2.48 23.01 -9.25
C ALA A 326 1.96 21.59 -9.59
N ALA A 327 2.81 20.73 -10.17
CA ALA A 327 2.43 19.38 -10.55
C ALA A 327 1.93 18.55 -9.36
N ARG A 328 2.61 18.65 -8.20
CA ARG A 328 2.15 17.98 -6.98
C ARG A 328 0.77 18.46 -6.53
N ARG A 329 0.52 19.78 -6.54
CA ARG A 329 -0.79 20.35 -6.17
C ARG A 329 -1.89 19.94 -7.12
N ASP A 330 -1.61 20.00 -8.43
CA ASP A 330 -2.57 19.60 -9.46
C ASP A 330 -2.93 18.12 -9.31
N HIS A 331 -1.94 17.25 -9.15
CA HIS A 331 -2.16 15.82 -8.90
C HIS A 331 -3.01 15.56 -7.65
N LEU A 332 -2.69 16.19 -6.51
CA LEU A 332 -3.43 16.00 -5.27
C LEU A 332 -4.85 16.53 -5.35
N LEU A 333 -5.07 17.63 -6.07
CA LEU A 333 -6.41 18.17 -6.29
C LEU A 333 -7.22 17.27 -7.23
N GLU A 334 -6.63 16.79 -8.31
CA GLU A 334 -7.30 15.98 -9.32
C GLU A 334 -7.67 14.60 -8.78
N TYR A 335 -6.71 13.88 -8.16
CA TYR A 335 -6.91 12.49 -7.76
C TYR A 335 -7.43 12.31 -6.33
N TYR A 336 -7.15 13.25 -5.43
CA TYR A 336 -7.52 13.15 -4.02
C TYR A 336 -8.44 14.27 -3.54
N GLY A 337 -8.72 15.29 -4.35
CA GLY A 337 -9.70 16.33 -4.08
C GLY A 337 -9.31 17.32 -2.99
N PHE A 338 -8.02 17.51 -2.68
CA PHE A 338 -7.58 18.47 -1.67
C PHE A 338 -6.37 19.29 -2.11
N GLU A 339 -6.26 20.50 -1.56
CA GLU A 339 -5.08 21.34 -1.67
C GLU A 339 -4.11 21.05 -0.52
N CYS A 340 -2.88 20.66 -0.86
CA CYS A 340 -1.87 20.34 0.14
C CYS A 340 -1.37 21.62 0.86
N ALA A 341 -1.43 21.60 2.19
CA ALA A 341 -0.95 22.67 3.06
C ALA A 341 0.25 22.22 3.93
N CYS A 342 1.00 21.19 3.50
CA CYS A 342 2.22 20.77 4.22
C CYS A 342 3.28 21.87 4.21
N GLU A 343 4.32 21.73 5.02
CA GLU A 343 5.40 22.74 5.15
C GLU A 343 6.07 23.08 3.82
N ARG A 344 6.26 22.07 2.94
CA ARG A 344 6.84 22.28 1.60
C ARG A 344 5.91 23.04 0.67
N CYS A 345 4.60 22.74 0.67
CA CYS A 345 3.61 23.39 -0.18
C CYS A 345 3.22 24.78 0.32
N SER A 346 3.33 25.04 1.62
CA SER A 346 3.05 26.36 2.24
C SER A 346 4.25 27.30 2.21
N CYS A 347 5.37 26.86 1.64
CA CYS A 347 6.59 27.65 1.55
C CYS A 347 6.62 28.42 0.25
N ASP A 348 6.58 29.77 0.35
CA ASP A 348 6.75 30.66 -0.82
C ASP A 348 8.23 30.97 -1.13
N ASP A 349 9.16 30.40 -0.36
CA ASP A 349 10.59 30.62 -0.49
C ASP A 349 11.22 29.57 -1.42
N ALA A 350 11.64 30.01 -2.60
CA ALA A 350 12.27 29.14 -3.61
C ALA A 350 13.57 28.46 -3.10
N ALA A 351 14.31 29.09 -2.18
CA ALA A 351 15.50 28.47 -1.60
C ALA A 351 15.15 27.30 -0.68
N LYS A 352 14.04 27.40 0.07
CA LYS A 352 13.55 26.30 0.89
C LYS A 352 12.95 25.16 0.05
N GLU A 353 12.29 25.48 -1.07
CA GLU A 353 11.83 24.41 -1.99
C GLU A 353 13.02 23.63 -2.54
N LEU A 354 14.13 24.32 -2.88
CA LEU A 354 15.36 23.65 -3.29
C LEU A 354 15.95 22.77 -2.17
N ASP A 355 15.98 23.25 -0.93
CA ASP A 355 16.43 22.44 0.22
C ASP A 355 15.56 21.17 0.38
N TYR A 356 14.24 21.28 0.22
CA TYR A 356 13.37 20.11 0.22
C TYR A 356 13.64 19.16 -0.96
N CYS A 357 13.89 19.69 -2.15
CA CYS A 357 14.28 18.89 -3.30
C CYS A 357 15.57 18.13 -3.03
N ASP A 358 16.62 18.83 -2.56
CA ASP A 358 17.92 18.24 -2.26
C ASP A 358 17.80 17.13 -1.19
N ARG A 359 17.03 17.39 -0.13
CA ARG A 359 16.77 16.38 0.92
C ARG A 359 16.02 15.14 0.42
N MET A 360 15.10 15.30 -0.52
CA MET A 360 14.39 14.17 -1.11
C MET A 360 15.24 13.46 -2.16
N ASP A 361 16.04 14.21 -2.93
CA ASP A 361 16.96 13.65 -3.92
C ASP A 361 18.09 12.83 -3.26
N ALA A 362 18.59 13.26 -2.11
CA ALA A 362 19.55 12.50 -1.32
C ALA A 362 19.01 11.13 -0.82
N LYS A 363 17.68 10.97 -0.80
CA LYS A 363 17.02 9.70 -0.44
C LYS A 363 16.68 8.86 -1.67
N ARG A 364 16.92 9.33 -2.89
CA ARG A 364 16.56 8.57 -4.10
C ARG A 364 17.49 7.39 -4.32
N CYS A 365 16.91 6.37 -4.90
CA CYS A 365 17.64 5.21 -5.35
C CYS A 365 18.56 5.58 -6.52
N VAL A 366 19.83 5.22 -6.42
CA VAL A 366 20.85 5.42 -7.45
C VAL A 366 21.04 4.19 -8.35
N VAL A 367 20.27 3.14 -8.12
CA VAL A 367 20.35 1.90 -8.91
C VAL A 367 19.78 2.13 -10.30
N ASP A 368 20.57 1.77 -11.31
CA ASP A 368 20.18 1.91 -12.71
C ASP A 368 18.84 1.21 -12.99
N GLY A 369 17.94 1.94 -13.66
CA GLY A 369 16.61 1.46 -14.03
C GLY A 369 15.52 1.68 -12.97
N CYS A 370 15.86 2.01 -11.72
CA CYS A 370 14.86 2.26 -10.68
C CYS A 370 14.26 3.69 -10.74
N GLY A 371 15.07 4.71 -10.80
CA GLY A 371 14.73 6.13 -11.06
C GLY A 371 13.78 6.85 -10.10
N SER A 372 12.93 6.16 -9.34
CA SER A 372 11.87 6.81 -8.54
C SER A 372 11.78 6.31 -7.09
N GLY A 373 12.49 5.24 -6.71
CA GLY A 373 12.45 4.67 -5.38
C GLY A 373 13.16 5.53 -4.33
N LEU A 374 12.68 5.46 -3.08
CA LEU A 374 13.34 6.07 -1.93
C LEU A 374 14.18 5.03 -1.18
N GLY A 375 15.36 5.42 -0.74
CA GLY A 375 16.23 4.60 0.09
C GLY A 375 15.94 4.78 1.58
N VAL A 376 15.56 3.69 2.24
CA VAL A 376 15.43 3.64 3.71
C VAL A 376 16.77 3.25 4.30
N PRO A 377 17.25 3.94 5.35
CA PRO A 377 18.47 3.55 6.05
C PRO A 377 18.44 2.11 6.55
N VAL A 378 19.53 1.38 6.34
CA VAL A 378 19.69 0.04 6.87
C VAL A 378 20.13 0.13 8.33
N ILE A 379 19.41 -0.53 9.24
CA ILE A 379 19.72 -0.48 10.68
C ILE A 379 21.11 -1.07 10.92
N GLY A 380 21.97 -0.31 11.55
CA GLY A 380 23.35 -0.71 11.88
C GLY A 380 24.39 -0.29 10.84
N ASP A 381 23.98 0.35 9.75
CA ASP A 381 24.88 0.93 8.76
C ASP A 381 24.48 2.37 8.43
N GLU A 382 25.38 3.30 8.64
CA GLU A 382 25.12 4.75 8.48
C GLU A 382 25.02 5.17 7.02
N TYR A 383 25.71 4.48 6.14
CA TYR A 383 25.86 4.84 4.72
C TYR A 383 24.95 3.99 3.80
N LEU A 384 24.53 2.82 4.28
CA LEU A 384 23.75 1.89 3.46
C LEU A 384 22.26 2.22 3.51
N ARG A 385 21.66 2.28 2.33
CA ARG A 385 20.21 2.43 2.16
C ARG A 385 19.67 1.28 1.33
N ARG A 386 18.45 0.87 1.63
CA ARG A 386 17.72 -0.09 0.81
C ARG A 386 16.54 0.62 0.13
N CYS A 387 16.45 0.50 -1.17
CA CYS A 387 15.36 1.05 -1.93
C CYS A 387 14.05 0.31 -1.65
N VAL A 388 12.99 1.06 -1.31
CA VAL A 388 11.65 0.50 -1.09
C VAL A 388 10.93 0.14 -2.41
N HIS A 389 11.50 0.49 -3.55
CA HIS A 389 10.91 0.26 -4.87
C HIS A 389 11.56 -0.92 -5.59
N CYS A 390 12.87 -0.93 -5.79
CA CYS A 390 13.58 -2.05 -6.42
C CYS A 390 14.14 -3.09 -5.43
N GLY A 391 14.18 -2.78 -4.15
CA GLY A 391 14.70 -3.66 -3.10
C GLY A 391 16.21 -3.74 -3.01
N GLU A 392 16.95 -3.12 -3.92
CA GLU A 392 18.42 -3.13 -3.95
C GLU A 392 18.99 -2.20 -2.89
N GLU A 393 20.19 -2.55 -2.40
CA GLU A 393 20.95 -1.74 -1.45
C GLU A 393 21.95 -0.87 -2.20
N PHE A 394 22.15 0.36 -1.74
CA PHE A 394 23.09 1.31 -2.30
C PHE A 394 23.68 2.19 -1.21
N GLU A 395 24.90 2.69 -1.44
CA GLU A 395 25.55 3.66 -0.57
C GLU A 395 24.99 5.06 -0.83
N ALA A 396 24.60 5.77 0.25
CA ALA A 396 24.24 7.18 0.14
C ALA A 396 25.52 8.02 0.19
N GLU A 397 25.66 8.93 -0.74
CA GLU A 397 26.70 9.96 -0.64
C GLU A 397 26.37 10.87 0.54
N ASP A 398 27.23 10.84 1.55
CA ASP A 398 27.28 11.68 2.76
C ASP A 398 25.99 11.94 3.57
N GLY A 399 26.01 11.37 4.73
CA GLY A 399 25.32 11.73 6.00
C GLY A 399 24.21 12.80 5.98
N CYS A 400 23.07 12.55 5.31
CA CYS A 400 21.81 13.30 5.54
C CYS A 400 20.87 12.50 6.40
#